data_1607b62e48041cc82f3349442a81f754
#
_entry.id   1607b62e48041cc82f3349442a81f754
#
_cell.length_a   1.000
_cell.length_b   1.000
_cell.length_c   1.000
_cell.angle_alpha   90.00
_cell.angle_beta   90.00
_cell.angle_gamma   90.00
#
_symmetry.space_group_name_H-M   'P 1'
#
loop_
_entity.id
_entity.type
_entity.pdbx_description
1 polymer ?
#
loop_
_entity_poly.entity_id
_entity_poly.type
_entity_poly.pdbx_seq_one_letter_code
_entity_poly.pdbx_strand_id
1 'polypeptide(L)'
;MSKYDTYKETDVIWFKELPAHWKRKRVKDVTQTLAGGTPDTSKEEYWEGSIPWLPSGKVQNSIINEEDADTFITEEGLKNSATKMLPAPATLIALTGATCSNIGYLTFDACANQSVVGMPGSSKILPKFLFYTLQSQKEQILLHQTGGAQGGISESDVKFLFIPVPIESEQLTIANYLDDQTQKIDRLIANKKAQAEKLKELRQIEINNAVTKGLNPNAEMKDSGIEWLGKIPKHWDVKHLKRAFKFFNNIRIPLSSEERADLENIYDYYGASGIIDKVDRYLFDGDFILIGEDGANLVFRSTPLAFKASGKFWVNNHAHILQPIKGDIDYNTFMLESLDYSIYISGSAQPKLTIEALSSMRVIVPPKDEQIEIANYLKERTTAIDQLIKNIEAQIEKLQELRKIKIYEAVTGKICLNQDFQDARINRI
;
A
#
# COMPACT_ATOMS: atom_id res chain seq x y z
N MET A 1 -18.31 -13.02 24.01
CA MET A 1 -17.66 -12.21 25.02
C MET A 1 -18.73 -11.51 25.84
N SER A 2 -18.62 -11.55 27.16
CA SER A 2 -19.55 -10.90 28.07
C SER A 2 -19.38 -9.39 28.07
N LYS A 3 -20.41 -8.66 28.53
CA LYS A 3 -20.33 -7.22 28.82
C LYS A 3 -20.12 -7.03 30.34
N TYR A 4 -19.69 -5.85 30.74
CA TYR A 4 -19.71 -5.46 32.13
C TYR A 4 -21.15 -5.28 32.63
N ASP A 5 -21.37 -5.49 33.92
CA ASP A 5 -22.72 -5.45 34.49
C ASP A 5 -23.38 -4.06 34.47
N THR A 6 -22.54 -3.01 34.61
CA THR A 6 -23.01 -1.61 34.67
C THR A 6 -22.06 -0.67 33.90
N TYR A 7 -22.67 0.34 33.28
CA TYR A 7 -21.99 1.40 32.55
C TYR A 7 -22.40 2.77 33.09
N LYS A 8 -21.56 3.75 32.85
CA LYS A 8 -21.84 5.17 33.05
C LYS A 8 -21.59 5.98 31.80
N GLU A 9 -22.40 6.98 31.56
CA GLU A 9 -22.23 7.90 30.44
C GLU A 9 -20.99 8.80 30.63
N THR A 10 -20.42 9.23 29.50
CA THR A 10 -19.35 10.21 29.46
C THR A 10 -19.67 11.30 28.42
N ASP A 11 -19.07 12.48 28.57
CA ASP A 11 -19.14 13.60 27.63
C ASP A 11 -18.04 13.52 26.54
N VAL A 12 -17.31 12.40 26.44
CA VAL A 12 -16.24 12.20 25.47
C VAL A 12 -16.79 11.61 24.18
N ILE A 13 -16.60 12.29 23.06
CA ILE A 13 -17.21 11.92 21.76
C ILE A 13 -16.85 10.50 21.32
N TRP A 14 -15.61 10.06 21.52
CA TRP A 14 -15.15 8.77 21.01
C TRP A 14 -15.45 7.57 21.93
N PHE A 15 -15.83 7.81 23.23
CA PHE A 15 -16.40 6.81 24.12
C PHE A 15 -17.50 7.44 25.00
N LYS A 16 -18.73 7.30 24.55
CA LYS A 16 -19.88 7.90 25.20
C LYS A 16 -20.27 7.20 26.52
N GLU A 17 -19.82 5.98 26.72
CA GLU A 17 -20.06 5.16 27.91
C GLU A 17 -18.81 4.37 28.29
N LEU A 18 -18.64 4.08 29.57
CA LEU A 18 -17.58 3.26 30.14
C LEU A 18 -18.15 2.36 31.22
N PRO A 19 -17.53 1.20 31.53
CA PRO A 19 -17.85 0.42 32.73
C PRO A 19 -17.86 1.33 33.95
N ALA A 20 -18.84 1.15 34.85
CA ALA A 20 -19.11 2.10 35.96
C ALA A 20 -17.89 2.34 36.87
N HIS A 21 -17.05 1.31 37.06
CA HIS A 21 -15.84 1.37 37.90
C HIS A 21 -14.61 1.97 37.18
N TRP A 22 -14.60 2.07 35.84
CA TRP A 22 -13.51 2.71 35.11
C TRP A 22 -13.50 4.22 35.32
N LYS A 23 -12.31 4.83 35.27
CA LYS A 23 -12.15 6.30 35.39
C LYS A 23 -11.92 6.93 34.02
N ARG A 24 -12.51 8.10 33.78
CA ARG A 24 -12.11 9.00 32.69
C ARG A 24 -11.01 9.92 33.20
N LYS A 25 -9.88 9.96 32.53
CA LYS A 25 -8.73 10.84 32.90
C LYS A 25 -8.15 11.48 31.63
N ARG A 26 -7.42 12.55 31.81
CA ARG A 26 -6.56 13.10 30.75
C ARG A 26 -5.21 12.39 30.77
N VAL A 27 -4.51 12.35 29.63
CA VAL A 27 -3.18 11.75 29.54
C VAL A 27 -2.24 12.32 30.62
N LYS A 28 -2.20 13.65 30.79
CA LYS A 28 -1.39 14.32 31.81
C LYS A 28 -1.69 13.92 33.26
N ASP A 29 -2.87 13.38 33.54
CA ASP A 29 -3.26 12.99 34.90
C ASP A 29 -2.76 11.59 35.27
N VAL A 30 -2.28 10.83 34.27
CA VAL A 30 -1.87 9.43 34.43
C VAL A 30 -0.42 9.16 34.06
N THR A 31 0.18 9.96 33.20
CA THR A 31 1.60 9.87 32.83
C THR A 31 2.18 11.25 32.51
N GLN A 32 3.49 11.37 32.54
CA GLN A 32 4.18 12.55 32.00
C GLN A 32 4.30 12.44 30.48
N THR A 33 4.38 13.57 29.82
CA THR A 33 4.74 13.65 28.40
C THR A 33 6.16 14.19 28.28
N LEU A 34 6.97 13.53 27.47
CA LEU A 34 8.36 13.88 27.20
C LEU A 34 8.48 14.21 25.72
N ALA A 35 8.56 15.50 25.40
CA ALA A 35 8.84 15.93 24.04
C ALA A 35 10.29 15.59 23.67
N GLY A 36 10.47 15.06 22.49
CA GLY A 36 11.80 14.82 21.92
C GLY A 36 12.50 16.10 21.49
N GLY A 37 13.69 15.95 20.93
CA GLY A 37 14.51 17.05 20.41
C GLY A 37 15.50 16.50 19.38
N THR A 38 16.10 17.40 18.60
CA THR A 38 17.13 17.06 17.63
C THR A 38 18.42 17.75 18.00
N PRO A 39 19.52 17.02 18.23
CA PRO A 39 20.84 17.63 18.33
C PRO A 39 21.19 18.40 17.08
N ASP A 40 22.06 19.38 17.18
CA ASP A 40 22.52 20.20 16.04
C ASP A 40 23.14 19.27 14.99
N THR A 41 22.50 19.21 13.81
CA THR A 41 22.91 18.32 12.70
C THR A 41 24.20 18.77 12.01
N SER A 42 24.66 20.00 12.24
CA SER A 42 25.93 20.50 11.74
C SER A 42 27.15 20.07 12.57
N LYS A 43 26.91 19.46 13.75
CA LYS A 43 27.93 19.02 14.68
C LYS A 43 28.05 17.51 14.63
N GLU A 44 29.03 17.01 13.88
CA GLU A 44 29.28 15.55 13.72
C GLU A 44 29.53 14.85 15.07
N GLU A 45 30.18 15.54 16.02
CA GLU A 45 30.44 15.02 17.37
C GLU A 45 29.18 14.68 18.20
N TYR A 46 28.00 15.12 17.77
CA TYR A 46 26.73 14.79 18.44
C TYR A 46 26.09 13.50 17.91
N TRP A 47 26.59 12.96 16.80
CA TRP A 47 26.01 11.82 16.08
C TRP A 47 26.93 10.61 16.11
N GLU A 48 26.44 9.45 15.63
CA GLU A 48 27.16 8.17 15.56
C GLU A 48 27.68 7.67 16.93
N GLY A 49 26.93 7.99 18.00
CA GLY A 49 27.22 7.50 19.35
C GLY A 49 26.55 6.14 19.63
N SER A 50 26.22 5.92 20.92
CA SER A 50 25.60 4.68 21.38
C SER A 50 24.16 4.84 21.86
N ILE A 51 23.62 6.06 21.90
CA ILE A 51 22.27 6.34 22.38
C ILE A 51 21.30 6.32 21.19
N PRO A 52 20.32 5.39 21.13
CA PRO A 52 19.35 5.33 20.06
C PRO A 52 18.53 6.63 19.98
N TRP A 53 18.37 7.17 18.77
CA TRP A 53 17.58 8.35 18.49
C TRP A 53 16.60 8.10 17.35
N LEU A 54 15.30 8.29 17.62
CA LEU A 54 14.21 7.89 16.73
C LEU A 54 13.62 9.11 16.01
N PRO A 55 13.69 9.18 14.67
CA PRO A 55 12.91 10.13 13.90
C PRO A 55 11.42 9.75 13.94
N SER A 56 10.51 10.70 13.71
CA SER A 56 9.06 10.45 13.69
C SER A 56 8.63 9.39 12.67
N GLY A 57 9.42 9.17 11.61
CA GLY A 57 9.18 8.11 10.62
C GLY A 57 9.21 6.69 11.19
N LYS A 58 9.82 6.47 12.36
CA LYS A 58 9.81 5.17 13.04
C LYS A 58 8.51 4.88 13.81
N VAL A 59 7.68 5.89 14.03
CA VAL A 59 6.39 5.75 14.72
C VAL A 59 5.32 5.37 13.69
N GLN A 60 5.04 4.05 13.54
CA GLN A 60 4.23 3.50 12.45
C GLN A 60 3.04 2.63 12.93
N ASN A 61 2.45 2.96 14.08
CA ASN A 61 1.38 2.18 14.74
C ASN A 61 1.82 0.75 15.08
N SER A 62 3.09 0.57 15.44
CA SER A 62 3.76 -0.71 15.69
C SER A 62 4.55 -0.71 17.00
N ILE A 63 4.99 -1.88 17.39
CA ILE A 63 6.03 -2.06 18.40
C ILE A 63 7.36 -1.64 17.78
N ILE A 64 8.17 -0.92 18.54
CA ILE A 64 9.50 -0.44 18.14
C ILE A 64 10.51 -1.14 19.03
N ASN A 65 11.30 -2.01 18.43
CA ASN A 65 12.36 -2.77 19.09
C ASN A 65 13.73 -2.15 18.82
N GLU A 66 14.75 -2.58 19.55
CA GLU A 66 16.10 -2.02 19.45
C GLU A 66 16.70 -2.16 18.04
N GLU A 67 16.38 -3.27 17.34
CA GLU A 67 16.79 -3.48 15.95
C GLU A 67 16.18 -2.49 14.94
N ASP A 68 15.13 -1.78 15.31
CA ASP A 68 14.52 -0.73 14.47
C ASP A 68 15.27 0.60 14.53
N ALA A 69 16.20 0.77 15.49
CA ALA A 69 17.02 1.96 15.62
C ALA A 69 18.18 1.93 14.62
N ASP A 70 18.27 2.94 13.78
CA ASP A 70 19.31 3.11 12.75
C ASP A 70 20.07 4.44 12.87
N THR A 71 19.72 5.25 13.85
CA THR A 71 20.34 6.55 14.12
C THR A 71 20.69 6.64 15.61
N PHE A 72 21.88 7.12 15.88
CA PHE A 72 22.42 7.15 17.25
C PHE A 72 23.03 8.53 17.53
N ILE A 73 22.94 8.97 18.79
CA ILE A 73 23.57 10.20 19.27
C ILE A 73 24.60 9.90 20.36
N THR A 74 25.50 10.83 20.58
CA THR A 74 26.49 10.74 21.67
C THR A 74 25.92 11.32 22.97
N GLU A 75 26.58 11.02 24.09
CA GLU A 75 26.30 11.65 25.40
C GLU A 75 26.40 13.20 25.31
N GLU A 76 27.30 13.70 24.48
CA GLU A 76 27.45 15.13 24.25
C GLU A 76 26.28 15.69 23.47
N GLY A 77 25.81 14.98 22.44
CA GLY A 77 24.60 15.31 21.70
C GLY A 77 23.35 15.32 22.58
N LEU A 78 23.22 14.33 23.48
CA LEU A 78 22.13 14.30 24.47
C LEU A 78 22.21 15.51 25.42
N LYS A 79 23.36 15.80 25.99
CA LYS A 79 23.58 16.85 26.99
C LYS A 79 23.38 18.27 26.41
N ASN A 80 23.78 18.50 25.17
CA ASN A 80 23.79 19.83 24.53
C ASN A 80 22.59 20.06 23.62
N SER A 81 21.52 19.25 23.73
CA SER A 81 20.29 19.43 22.95
C SER A 81 19.04 19.41 23.84
N ALA A 82 17.89 19.70 23.23
CA ALA A 82 16.60 19.61 23.90
C ALA A 82 16.05 18.19 24.00
N THR A 83 16.71 17.22 23.36
CA THR A 83 16.26 15.82 23.39
C THR A 83 16.35 15.25 24.81
N LYS A 84 15.47 14.29 25.08
CA LYS A 84 15.37 13.65 26.39
C LYS A 84 15.38 12.14 26.20
N MET A 85 15.99 11.43 27.16
CA MET A 85 15.86 9.99 27.25
C MET A 85 14.41 9.62 27.59
N LEU A 86 13.83 8.76 26.80
CA LEU A 86 12.51 8.16 26.99
C LEU A 86 12.73 6.77 27.64
N PRO A 87 12.41 6.61 28.92
CA PRO A 87 12.58 5.32 29.58
C PRO A 87 11.52 4.33 29.06
N ALA A 88 11.96 3.13 28.71
CA ALA A 88 11.08 2.05 28.28
C ALA A 88 10.50 1.27 29.51
N PRO A 89 9.31 0.66 29.31
CA PRO A 89 8.46 0.77 28.14
C PRO A 89 7.72 2.12 28.07
N ALA A 90 7.53 2.65 26.89
CA ALA A 90 6.81 3.91 26.67
C ALA A 90 5.87 3.85 25.45
N THR A 91 4.80 4.62 25.50
CA THR A 91 3.96 4.91 24.33
C THR A 91 4.48 6.17 23.65
N LEU A 92 4.67 6.11 22.33
CA LEU A 92 5.08 7.25 21.52
C LEU A 92 3.92 7.74 20.66
N ILE A 93 3.88 9.03 20.38
CA ILE A 93 2.98 9.61 19.39
C ILE A 93 3.75 10.56 18.48
N ALA A 94 3.57 10.43 17.17
CA ALA A 94 4.10 11.37 16.19
C ALA A 94 3.16 12.56 16.03
N LEU A 95 3.75 13.76 16.05
CA LEU A 95 2.99 15.03 16.10
C LEU A 95 2.77 15.66 14.72
N THR A 96 3.64 15.42 13.74
CA THR A 96 3.67 16.21 12.50
C THR A 96 3.84 15.34 11.24
N GLY A 97 3.52 15.92 10.08
CA GLY A 97 3.74 15.34 8.76
C GLY A 97 2.88 14.11 8.46
N ALA A 98 3.34 13.25 7.56
CA ALA A 98 2.62 12.05 7.14
C ALA A 98 2.43 11.01 8.26
N THR A 99 3.21 11.09 9.32
CA THR A 99 3.11 10.22 10.50
C THR A 99 2.27 10.81 11.63
N CYS A 100 1.73 12.01 11.46
CA CYS A 100 0.91 12.67 12.48
C CYS A 100 -0.16 11.71 13.03
N SER A 101 -0.29 11.66 14.35
CA SER A 101 -1.17 10.74 15.10
C SER A 101 -0.83 9.24 15.01
N ASN A 102 0.27 8.85 14.40
CA ASN A 102 0.75 7.48 14.52
C ASN A 102 1.27 7.22 15.93
N ILE A 103 1.01 6.02 16.43
CA ILE A 103 1.36 5.59 17.79
C ILE A 103 2.42 4.50 17.71
N GLY A 104 3.45 4.57 18.59
CA GLY A 104 4.48 3.55 18.74
C GLY A 104 4.49 2.99 20.16
N TYR A 105 4.91 1.74 20.32
CA TYR A 105 5.22 1.16 21.61
C TYR A 105 6.71 0.85 21.68
N LEU A 106 7.44 1.65 22.45
CA LEU A 106 8.89 1.57 22.62
C LEU A 106 9.25 0.51 23.66
N THR A 107 10.15 -0.43 23.32
CA THR A 107 10.56 -1.54 24.20
C THR A 107 11.93 -1.36 24.83
N PHE A 108 12.70 -0.35 24.44
CA PHE A 108 14.06 -0.04 24.91
C PHE A 108 14.21 1.47 25.14
N ASP A 109 15.20 1.87 25.93
CA ASP A 109 15.47 3.28 26.21
C ASP A 109 16.01 3.98 24.95
N ALA A 110 15.40 5.10 24.56
CA ALA A 110 15.79 5.86 23.37
C ALA A 110 15.50 7.35 23.51
N CYS A 111 16.14 8.16 22.68
CA CYS A 111 15.74 9.54 22.43
C CYS A 111 14.82 9.59 21.19
N ALA A 112 14.14 10.72 20.98
CA ALA A 112 13.35 10.95 19.79
C ALA A 112 13.46 12.41 19.31
N ASN A 113 13.09 12.66 18.06
CA ASN A 113 13.07 14.01 17.52
C ASN A 113 11.92 14.85 18.11
N GLN A 114 11.94 16.16 17.84
CA GLN A 114 10.94 17.12 18.35
C GLN A 114 9.50 16.85 17.85
N SER A 115 9.32 16.04 16.83
CA SER A 115 7.99 15.65 16.31
C SER A 115 7.45 14.37 16.97
N VAL A 116 8.05 13.92 18.06
CA VAL A 116 7.61 12.74 18.84
C VAL A 116 7.47 13.11 20.30
N VAL A 117 6.37 12.66 20.90
CA VAL A 117 6.16 12.72 22.36
C VAL A 117 6.13 11.31 22.91
N GLY A 118 6.96 11.06 23.92
CA GLY A 118 6.98 9.83 24.68
C GLY A 118 6.15 9.93 25.96
N MET A 119 5.48 8.84 26.30
CA MET A 119 4.63 8.67 27.49
C MET A 119 5.03 7.38 28.20
N PRO A 120 5.97 7.45 29.17
CA PRO A 120 6.39 6.27 29.93
C PRO A 120 5.28 5.76 30.86
N GLY A 121 5.46 4.55 31.36
CA GLY A 121 4.56 3.96 32.34
C GLY A 121 4.53 4.71 33.67
N SER A 122 3.45 4.50 34.42
CA SER A 122 3.28 5.00 35.78
C SER A 122 2.49 4.00 36.62
N SER A 123 2.33 4.27 37.91
CA SER A 123 1.42 3.50 38.78
C SER A 123 -0.07 3.59 38.39
N LYS A 124 -0.44 4.42 37.43
CA LYS A 124 -1.84 4.63 37.00
C LYS A 124 -2.13 4.07 35.62
N ILE A 125 -1.13 3.96 34.75
CA ILE A 125 -1.31 3.57 33.36
C ILE A 125 -0.16 2.69 32.85
N LEU A 126 -0.51 1.56 32.25
CA LEU A 126 0.44 0.69 31.56
C LEU A 126 0.67 1.25 30.13
N PRO A 127 1.93 1.41 29.69
CA PRO A 127 2.22 1.95 28.36
C PRO A 127 1.57 1.15 27.22
N LYS A 128 1.53 -0.18 27.34
CA LYS A 128 0.93 -1.03 26.32
C LYS A 128 -0.60 -0.81 26.21
N PHE A 129 -1.30 -0.62 27.33
CA PHE A 129 -2.72 -0.26 27.33
C PHE A 129 -2.91 1.13 26.72
N LEU A 130 -2.07 2.10 27.08
CA LEU A 130 -2.10 3.45 26.50
C LEU A 130 -1.84 3.43 24.99
N PHE A 131 -0.89 2.62 24.53
CA PHE A 131 -0.61 2.42 23.12
C PHE A 131 -1.87 2.01 22.33
N TYR A 132 -2.59 0.98 22.76
CA TYR A 132 -3.82 0.56 22.11
C TYR A 132 -4.94 1.61 22.25
N THR A 133 -5.03 2.25 23.40
CA THR A 133 -6.02 3.30 23.64
C THR A 133 -5.84 4.45 22.66
N LEU A 134 -4.63 4.96 22.48
CA LEU A 134 -4.36 6.06 21.55
C LEU A 134 -4.48 5.63 20.07
N GLN A 135 -4.13 4.37 19.72
CA GLN A 135 -4.40 3.85 18.39
C GLN A 135 -5.89 3.91 18.03
N SER A 136 -6.77 3.58 18.98
CA SER A 136 -8.22 3.61 18.75
C SER A 136 -8.78 5.02 18.59
N GLN A 137 -8.03 6.05 19.02
CA GLN A 137 -8.43 7.46 18.96
C GLN A 137 -7.85 8.21 17.75
N LYS A 138 -7.16 7.56 16.85
CA LYS A 138 -6.41 8.23 15.77
C LYS A 138 -7.24 9.29 15.03
N GLU A 139 -8.46 8.99 14.68
CA GLU A 139 -9.35 9.90 13.94
C GLU A 139 -9.71 11.14 14.79
N GLN A 140 -9.96 10.96 16.09
CA GLN A 140 -10.25 12.05 17.01
C GLN A 140 -9.01 12.91 17.29
N ILE A 141 -7.84 12.29 17.39
CA ILE A 141 -6.57 13.02 17.54
C ILE A 141 -6.34 13.92 16.32
N LEU A 142 -6.62 13.43 15.12
CA LEU A 142 -6.50 14.22 13.88
C LEU A 142 -7.44 15.44 13.81
N LEU A 143 -8.57 15.44 14.54
CA LEU A 143 -9.44 16.62 14.62
C LEU A 143 -8.77 17.82 15.31
N HIS A 144 -7.71 17.60 16.09
CA HIS A 144 -6.89 18.65 16.69
C HIS A 144 -5.78 19.17 15.76
N GLN A 145 -5.63 18.56 14.57
CA GLN A 145 -4.60 18.94 13.62
C GLN A 145 -4.82 20.37 13.12
N THR A 146 -3.79 21.19 13.20
CA THR A 146 -3.75 22.58 12.70
C THR A 146 -2.63 22.70 11.65
N GLY A 147 -2.79 23.64 10.71
CA GLY A 147 -1.83 23.86 9.62
C GLY A 147 -2.21 23.06 8.35
N GLY A 148 -1.83 23.60 7.16
CA GLY A 148 -2.17 23.04 5.85
C GLY A 148 -1.54 21.66 5.56
N ALA A 149 -0.92 21.49 4.38
CA ALA A 149 -0.39 20.19 3.90
C ALA A 149 0.68 19.52 4.82
N GLN A 150 1.28 20.28 5.75
CA GLN A 150 2.19 19.76 6.79
C GLN A 150 1.61 19.95 8.20
N GLY A 151 0.30 19.91 8.36
CA GLY A 151 -0.37 20.07 9.63
C GLY A 151 0.10 19.10 10.70
N GLY A 152 -0.06 19.50 11.97
CA GLY A 152 0.34 18.71 13.12
C GLY A 152 -0.54 18.94 14.34
N ILE A 153 -0.31 18.14 15.36
CA ILE A 153 -0.86 18.31 16.71
C ILE A 153 0.27 18.75 17.65
N SER A 154 -0.08 19.40 18.74
CA SER A 154 0.89 19.83 19.75
C SER A 154 0.99 18.80 20.89
N GLU A 155 2.10 18.86 21.67
CA GLU A 155 2.22 18.13 22.94
C GLU A 155 1.07 18.49 23.89
N SER A 156 0.59 19.75 23.84
CA SER A 156 -0.55 20.20 24.64
C SER A 156 -1.83 19.44 24.28
N ASP A 157 -2.09 19.22 22.98
CA ASP A 157 -3.26 18.45 22.55
C ASP A 157 -3.18 17.04 23.10
N VAL A 158 -2.01 16.39 23.04
CA VAL A 158 -1.78 15.03 23.59
C VAL A 158 -2.05 15.02 25.11
N LYS A 159 -1.55 15.99 25.86
CA LYS A 159 -1.76 16.11 27.32
C LYS A 159 -3.24 16.16 27.71
N PHE A 160 -4.07 16.78 26.88
CA PHE A 160 -5.48 16.99 27.18
C PHE A 160 -6.42 15.92 26.58
N LEU A 161 -5.90 14.94 25.84
CA LEU A 161 -6.71 13.79 25.39
C LEU A 161 -7.32 13.06 26.56
N PHE A 162 -8.63 12.80 26.49
CA PHE A 162 -9.31 11.96 27.45
C PHE A 162 -9.12 10.48 27.11
N ILE A 163 -8.83 9.68 28.12
CA ILE A 163 -8.64 8.23 28.00
C ILE A 163 -9.43 7.48 29.09
N PRO A 164 -9.92 6.27 28.81
CA PRO A 164 -10.45 5.36 29.81
C PRO A 164 -9.29 4.78 30.65
N VAL A 165 -9.51 4.64 31.94
CA VAL A 165 -8.50 4.11 32.86
C VAL A 165 -9.14 3.05 33.75
N PRO A 166 -9.02 1.76 33.38
CA PRO A 166 -9.37 0.62 34.22
C PRO A 166 -8.42 0.46 35.39
N ILE A 167 -8.67 -0.47 36.28
CA ILE A 167 -7.67 -0.91 37.28
C ILE A 167 -6.50 -1.63 36.56
N GLU A 168 -5.34 -1.68 37.19
CA GLU A 168 -4.10 -2.18 36.57
C GLU A 168 -4.23 -3.61 36.03
N SER A 169 -4.88 -4.50 36.78
CA SER A 169 -5.10 -5.89 36.36
C SER A 169 -5.93 -5.99 35.07
N GLU A 170 -6.95 -5.12 34.91
CA GLU A 170 -7.74 -5.06 33.68
C GLU A 170 -6.92 -4.47 32.52
N GLN A 171 -6.12 -3.42 32.75
CA GLN A 171 -5.20 -2.88 31.74
C GLN A 171 -4.27 -3.97 31.20
N LEU A 172 -3.69 -4.77 32.09
CA LEU A 172 -2.79 -5.87 31.72
C LEU A 172 -3.54 -6.95 30.91
N THR A 173 -4.74 -7.33 31.37
CA THR A 173 -5.58 -8.34 30.69
C THR A 173 -5.96 -7.86 29.28
N ILE A 174 -6.39 -6.59 29.16
CA ILE A 174 -6.76 -5.99 27.86
C ILE A 174 -5.55 -5.91 26.93
N ALA A 175 -4.39 -5.45 27.45
CA ALA A 175 -3.17 -5.35 26.65
C ALA A 175 -2.72 -6.72 26.13
N ASN A 176 -2.71 -7.75 26.96
CA ASN A 176 -2.37 -9.12 26.57
C ASN A 176 -3.35 -9.72 25.55
N TYR A 177 -4.67 -9.47 25.74
CA TYR A 177 -5.68 -9.87 24.78
C TYR A 177 -5.45 -9.22 23.42
N LEU A 178 -5.20 -7.90 23.39
CA LEU A 178 -4.98 -7.17 22.18
C LEU A 178 -3.67 -7.56 21.47
N ASP A 179 -2.60 -7.85 22.21
CA ASP A 179 -1.36 -8.39 21.65
C ASP A 179 -1.64 -9.71 20.90
N ASP A 180 -2.38 -10.65 21.52
CA ASP A 180 -2.74 -11.93 20.87
C ASP A 180 -3.65 -11.72 19.64
N GLN A 181 -4.70 -10.91 19.78
CA GLN A 181 -5.66 -10.70 18.70
C GLN A 181 -5.06 -9.94 17.52
N THR A 182 -4.34 -8.84 17.78
CA THR A 182 -3.72 -8.05 16.72
C THR A 182 -2.63 -8.83 16.00
N GLN A 183 -1.80 -9.57 16.73
CA GLN A 183 -0.78 -10.43 16.12
C GLN A 183 -1.38 -11.51 15.21
N LYS A 184 -2.50 -12.13 15.61
CA LYS A 184 -3.21 -13.11 14.76
C LYS A 184 -3.76 -12.45 13.49
N ILE A 185 -4.41 -11.29 13.63
CA ILE A 185 -4.96 -10.56 12.49
C ILE A 185 -3.83 -10.08 11.55
N ASP A 186 -2.74 -9.52 12.09
CA ASP A 186 -1.61 -9.02 11.30
C ASP A 186 -0.92 -10.16 10.53
N ARG A 187 -0.78 -11.36 11.13
CA ARG A 187 -0.32 -12.58 10.41
C ARG A 187 -1.26 -12.99 9.29
N LEU A 188 -2.57 -12.92 9.51
CA LEU A 188 -3.55 -13.23 8.45
C LEU A 188 -3.46 -12.23 7.30
N ILE A 189 -3.32 -10.93 7.59
CA ILE A 189 -3.14 -9.89 6.59
C ILE A 189 -1.85 -10.13 5.78
N ALA A 190 -0.73 -10.43 6.44
CA ALA A 190 0.54 -10.73 5.79
C ALA A 190 0.42 -11.95 4.85
N ASN A 191 -0.21 -13.04 5.32
CA ASN A 191 -0.45 -14.22 4.50
C ASN A 191 -1.33 -13.93 3.29
N LYS A 192 -2.39 -13.12 3.46
CA LYS A 192 -3.28 -12.71 2.36
C LYS A 192 -2.56 -11.85 1.33
N LYS A 193 -1.73 -10.90 1.76
CA LYS A 193 -0.87 -10.12 0.85
C LYS A 193 0.07 -11.02 0.04
N ALA A 194 0.75 -11.97 0.71
CA ALA A 194 1.61 -12.92 0.02
C ALA A 194 0.84 -13.80 -0.99
N GLN A 195 -0.41 -14.20 -0.67
CA GLN A 195 -1.27 -14.92 -1.61
C GLN A 195 -1.63 -14.07 -2.84
N ALA A 196 -1.96 -12.79 -2.65
CA ALA A 196 -2.27 -11.88 -3.76
C ALA A 196 -1.06 -11.71 -4.70
N GLU A 197 0.16 -11.53 -4.14
CA GLU A 197 1.38 -11.43 -4.95
C GLU A 197 1.66 -12.71 -5.74
N LYS A 198 1.54 -13.88 -5.13
CA LYS A 198 1.69 -15.16 -5.85
C LYS A 198 0.67 -15.33 -6.98
N LEU A 199 -0.57 -14.85 -6.81
CA LEU A 199 -1.57 -14.88 -7.87
C LEU A 199 -1.21 -13.93 -9.02
N LYS A 200 -0.63 -12.76 -8.75
CA LYS A 200 -0.12 -11.86 -9.77
C LYS A 200 1.03 -12.50 -10.56
N GLU A 201 1.96 -13.16 -9.89
CA GLU A 201 3.04 -13.91 -10.52
C GLU A 201 2.48 -15.06 -11.40
N LEU A 202 1.54 -15.84 -10.87
CA LEU A 202 0.88 -16.92 -11.62
C LEU A 202 0.19 -16.37 -12.87
N ARG A 203 -0.54 -15.26 -12.75
CA ARG A 203 -1.17 -14.58 -13.89
C ARG A 203 -0.17 -14.26 -14.99
N GLN A 204 0.99 -13.73 -14.64
CA GLN A 204 2.03 -13.39 -15.62
C GLN A 204 2.63 -14.63 -16.26
N ILE A 205 2.87 -15.71 -15.49
CA ILE A 205 3.37 -16.98 -15.98
C ILE A 205 2.38 -17.61 -16.97
N GLU A 206 1.09 -17.62 -16.65
CA GLU A 206 0.02 -18.14 -17.52
C GLU A 206 -0.02 -17.39 -18.85
N ILE A 207 0.02 -16.04 -18.82
CA ILE A 207 0.07 -15.22 -20.03
C ILE A 207 1.32 -15.56 -20.84
N ASN A 208 2.50 -15.50 -20.24
CA ASN A 208 3.77 -15.74 -20.94
C ASN A 208 3.80 -17.14 -21.57
N ASN A 209 3.41 -18.18 -20.85
CA ASN A 209 3.39 -19.53 -21.39
C ASN A 209 2.43 -19.69 -22.56
N ALA A 210 1.19 -19.20 -22.40
CA ALA A 210 0.18 -19.36 -23.45
C ALA A 210 0.55 -18.57 -24.73
N VAL A 211 1.04 -17.34 -24.60
CA VAL A 211 1.41 -16.53 -25.78
C VAL A 211 2.70 -16.97 -26.44
N THR A 212 3.63 -17.64 -25.73
CA THR A 212 4.93 -18.04 -26.28
C THR A 212 5.02 -19.52 -26.68
N LYS A 213 4.27 -20.41 -25.99
CA LYS A 213 4.34 -21.88 -26.17
C LYS A 213 3.03 -22.48 -26.68
N GLY A 214 1.95 -21.68 -26.71
CA GLY A 214 0.61 -22.18 -27.04
C GLY A 214 0.00 -23.03 -25.92
N LEU A 215 -1.14 -23.65 -26.22
CA LEU A 215 -1.90 -24.47 -25.26
C LEU A 215 -1.60 -25.97 -25.39
N ASN A 216 -0.93 -26.40 -26.47
CA ASN A 216 -0.59 -27.80 -26.67
C ASN A 216 0.80 -28.14 -26.08
N PRO A 217 0.89 -28.86 -24.96
CA PRO A 217 2.17 -29.21 -24.32
C PRO A 217 3.04 -30.15 -25.16
N ASN A 218 2.46 -30.82 -26.17
CA ASN A 218 3.14 -31.77 -27.04
C ASN A 218 3.53 -31.17 -28.40
N ALA A 219 3.42 -29.83 -28.56
CA ALA A 219 3.79 -29.19 -29.81
C ALA A 219 5.30 -29.32 -30.08
N GLU A 220 5.66 -29.64 -31.31
CA GLU A 220 7.05 -29.63 -31.75
C GLU A 220 7.60 -28.21 -31.72
N MET A 221 8.73 -28.00 -31.06
CA MET A 221 9.31 -26.66 -30.82
C MET A 221 10.47 -26.37 -31.75
N LYS A 222 10.66 -25.10 -32.10
CA LYS A 222 11.86 -24.55 -32.79
C LYS A 222 12.40 -23.34 -32.04
N ASP A 223 13.66 -23.02 -32.27
CA ASP A 223 14.24 -21.75 -31.81
C ASP A 223 13.55 -20.57 -32.49
N SER A 224 13.13 -19.57 -31.73
CA SER A 224 12.51 -18.36 -32.25
C SER A 224 13.51 -17.42 -32.93
N GLY A 225 14.81 -17.56 -32.66
CA GLY A 225 15.86 -16.63 -33.02
C GLY A 225 15.77 -15.29 -32.26
N ILE A 226 15.00 -15.26 -31.15
CA ILE A 226 14.90 -14.12 -30.23
C ILE A 226 15.38 -14.60 -28.86
N GLU A 227 16.51 -14.04 -28.37
CA GLU A 227 17.23 -14.55 -27.20
C GLU A 227 16.36 -14.69 -25.96
N TRP A 228 15.62 -13.64 -25.60
CA TRP A 228 14.77 -13.64 -24.40
C TRP A 228 13.54 -14.55 -24.51
N LEU A 229 13.11 -14.88 -25.74
CA LEU A 229 11.88 -15.68 -25.98
C LEU A 229 12.17 -17.19 -26.01
N GLY A 230 13.36 -17.58 -26.48
CA GLY A 230 13.77 -18.98 -26.59
C GLY A 230 12.95 -19.78 -27.63
N LYS A 231 12.37 -20.92 -27.22
CA LYS A 231 11.67 -21.83 -28.14
C LYS A 231 10.18 -21.53 -28.24
N ILE A 232 9.64 -21.64 -29.48
CA ILE A 232 8.22 -21.49 -29.83
C ILE A 232 7.74 -22.71 -30.61
N PRO A 233 6.43 -22.97 -30.76
CA PRO A 233 5.88 -24.00 -31.63
C PRO A 233 6.41 -23.87 -33.07
N LYS A 234 6.82 -24.99 -33.66
CA LYS A 234 7.53 -25.03 -34.96
C LYS A 234 6.75 -24.42 -36.09
N HIS A 235 5.44 -24.50 -36.06
CA HIS A 235 4.54 -23.99 -37.09
C HIS A 235 4.21 -22.49 -36.95
N TRP A 236 4.64 -21.83 -35.84
CA TRP A 236 4.42 -20.42 -35.64
C TRP A 236 5.45 -19.56 -36.43
N ASP A 237 5.02 -18.37 -36.86
CA ASP A 237 5.86 -17.39 -37.51
C ASP A 237 6.45 -16.38 -36.52
N VAL A 238 7.60 -15.81 -36.89
CA VAL A 238 8.19 -14.64 -36.22
C VAL A 238 8.26 -13.52 -37.23
N LYS A 239 7.74 -12.35 -36.89
CA LYS A 239 7.68 -11.17 -37.78
C LYS A 239 8.14 -9.91 -37.05
N HIS A 240 8.65 -8.93 -37.77
CA HIS A 240 8.79 -7.59 -37.23
C HIS A 240 7.41 -6.98 -36.98
N LEU A 241 7.26 -6.24 -35.88
CA LEU A 241 6.00 -5.65 -35.43
C LEU A 241 5.35 -4.80 -36.53
N LYS A 242 6.16 -4.02 -37.27
CA LYS A 242 5.69 -3.23 -38.45
C LYS A 242 5.09 -4.07 -39.57
N ARG A 243 5.33 -5.38 -39.62
CA ARG A 243 4.73 -6.31 -40.63
C ARG A 243 3.49 -7.01 -40.09
N ALA A 244 3.30 -7.03 -38.77
CA ALA A 244 2.17 -7.65 -38.11
C ALA A 244 1.06 -6.63 -37.77
N PHE A 245 1.43 -5.36 -37.58
CA PHE A 245 0.50 -4.31 -37.15
C PHE A 245 0.53 -3.08 -38.07
N LYS A 246 -0.64 -2.42 -38.16
CA LYS A 246 -0.76 -1.04 -38.65
C LYS A 246 -0.64 -0.07 -37.48
N PHE A 247 0.05 1.05 -37.68
CA PHE A 247 0.23 2.13 -36.74
C PHE A 247 -0.64 3.33 -37.11
N PHE A 248 -1.26 3.96 -36.12
CA PHE A 248 -2.19 5.07 -36.28
C PHE A 248 -1.77 6.32 -35.49
N ASN A 249 -0.52 6.41 -35.12
CA ASN A 249 0.03 7.52 -34.32
C ASN A 249 -0.17 8.90 -34.95
N ASN A 250 -0.25 8.96 -36.29
CA ASN A 250 -0.46 10.20 -37.04
C ASN A 250 -1.87 10.80 -36.87
N ILE A 251 -2.83 10.07 -36.27
CA ILE A 251 -4.21 10.54 -36.03
C ILE A 251 -4.33 11.15 -34.62
N ARG A 252 -3.35 10.96 -33.75
CA ARG A 252 -3.39 11.44 -32.36
C ARG A 252 -3.44 12.97 -32.30
N ILE A 253 -4.27 13.51 -31.43
CA ILE A 253 -4.36 14.94 -31.13
C ILE A 253 -4.36 15.09 -29.61
N PRO A 254 -3.28 15.65 -29.01
CA PRO A 254 -3.26 15.93 -27.58
C PRO A 254 -4.22 17.09 -27.26
N LEU A 255 -4.93 16.98 -26.13
CA LEU A 255 -5.71 18.06 -25.54
C LEU A 255 -5.12 18.38 -24.16
N SER A 256 -4.95 19.66 -23.86
CA SER A 256 -4.55 20.11 -22.52
C SER A 256 -5.64 19.83 -21.47
N SER A 257 -5.30 19.91 -20.20
CA SER A 257 -6.27 19.78 -19.11
C SER A 257 -7.34 20.86 -19.15
N GLU A 258 -6.95 22.08 -19.52
CA GLU A 258 -7.86 23.20 -19.66
C GLU A 258 -8.87 22.98 -20.81
N GLU A 259 -8.41 22.52 -21.97
CA GLU A 259 -9.28 22.20 -23.11
C GLU A 259 -10.27 21.08 -22.79
N ARG A 260 -9.89 20.09 -21.96
CA ARG A 260 -10.78 19.00 -21.56
C ARG A 260 -11.79 19.38 -20.50
N ALA A 261 -11.45 20.35 -19.62
CA ALA A 261 -12.32 20.75 -18.50
C ALA A 261 -13.69 21.30 -18.96
N ASP A 262 -13.74 21.87 -20.15
CA ASP A 262 -14.96 22.47 -20.70
C ASP A 262 -15.77 21.52 -21.62
N LEU A 263 -15.30 20.26 -21.81
CA LEU A 263 -15.94 19.29 -22.68
C LEU A 263 -16.94 18.40 -21.92
N GLU A 264 -17.98 17.93 -22.63
CA GLU A 264 -18.89 16.92 -22.09
C GLU A 264 -18.19 15.56 -21.96
N ASN A 265 -18.42 14.86 -20.86
CA ASN A 265 -17.79 13.59 -20.50
C ASN A 265 -18.47 12.39 -21.19
N ILE A 266 -18.38 12.27 -22.52
CA ILE A 266 -19.07 11.25 -23.34
C ILE A 266 -18.15 10.08 -23.69
N TYR A 267 -16.97 10.38 -24.28
CA TYR A 267 -16.04 9.37 -24.81
C TYR A 267 -14.76 9.31 -23.97
N ASP A 268 -14.22 8.12 -23.81
CA ASP A 268 -12.98 7.91 -23.06
C ASP A 268 -11.79 8.58 -23.76
N TYR A 269 -10.98 9.29 -22.97
CA TYR A 269 -9.73 9.90 -23.39
C TYR A 269 -8.54 9.13 -22.79
N TYR A 270 -7.77 8.47 -23.67
CA TYR A 270 -6.67 7.60 -23.27
C TYR A 270 -5.32 8.32 -23.23
N GLY A 271 -4.53 7.98 -22.21
CA GLY A 271 -3.12 8.32 -22.08
C GLY A 271 -2.23 7.08 -22.15
N ALA A 272 -0.98 7.22 -21.67
CA ALA A 272 0.03 6.15 -21.69
C ALA A 272 -0.35 4.90 -20.86
N SER A 273 -1.22 5.03 -19.86
CA SER A 273 -1.51 3.97 -18.88
C SER A 273 -3.01 3.65 -18.76
N GLY A 274 -3.81 4.08 -19.71
CA GLY A 274 -5.27 3.86 -19.72
C GLY A 274 -6.09 5.13 -19.84
N ILE A 275 -7.35 5.09 -19.41
CA ILE A 275 -8.27 6.22 -19.44
C ILE A 275 -7.82 7.25 -18.39
N ILE A 276 -7.61 8.49 -18.83
CA ILE A 276 -7.20 9.60 -17.96
C ILE A 276 -8.28 10.68 -17.84
N ASP A 277 -9.24 10.70 -18.76
CA ASP A 277 -10.32 11.69 -18.78
C ASP A 277 -11.47 11.23 -19.73
N LYS A 278 -12.46 12.10 -19.93
CA LYS A 278 -13.50 11.96 -20.97
C LYS A 278 -13.65 13.24 -21.76
N VAL A 279 -14.10 13.11 -23.02
CA VAL A 279 -14.27 14.21 -23.97
C VAL A 279 -15.61 14.09 -24.71
N ASP A 280 -16.04 15.15 -25.40
CA ASP A 280 -17.33 15.24 -26.14
C ASP A 280 -17.31 14.61 -27.55
N ARG A 281 -16.13 14.23 -28.05
CA ARG A 281 -15.90 13.71 -29.39
C ARG A 281 -14.87 12.59 -29.40
N TYR A 282 -14.73 11.90 -30.55
CA TYR A 282 -13.81 10.77 -30.68
C TYR A 282 -12.96 10.90 -31.96
N LEU A 283 -11.78 10.28 -31.95
CA LEU A 283 -10.88 10.13 -33.09
C LEU A 283 -10.93 8.73 -33.69
N PHE A 284 -11.23 7.74 -32.85
CA PHE A 284 -11.21 6.32 -33.19
C PHE A 284 -12.59 5.69 -32.95
N ASP A 285 -12.96 4.74 -33.79
CA ASP A 285 -14.17 3.91 -33.67
C ASP A 285 -13.78 2.47 -34.05
N GLY A 286 -13.86 1.54 -33.09
CA GLY A 286 -13.47 0.13 -33.28
C GLY A 286 -12.51 -0.36 -32.19
N ASP A 287 -11.85 -1.49 -32.48
CA ASP A 287 -10.90 -2.14 -31.55
C ASP A 287 -9.46 -1.83 -31.94
N PHE A 288 -8.69 -1.29 -31.01
CA PHE A 288 -7.27 -0.96 -31.15
C PHE A 288 -6.48 -1.41 -29.92
N ILE A 289 -5.18 -1.58 -30.09
CA ILE A 289 -4.24 -1.81 -28.99
C ILE A 289 -3.45 -0.52 -28.76
N LEU A 290 -3.44 -0.07 -27.53
CA LEU A 290 -2.66 1.08 -27.11
C LEU A 290 -1.42 0.59 -26.34
N ILE A 291 -0.26 1.22 -26.57
CA ILE A 291 0.99 0.94 -25.87
C ILE A 291 1.55 2.26 -25.37
N GLY A 292 1.90 2.36 -24.07
CA GLY A 292 2.51 3.56 -23.53
C GLY A 292 3.78 3.95 -24.30
N GLU A 293 3.90 5.23 -24.69
CA GLU A 293 5.05 5.76 -25.43
C GLU A 293 6.11 6.33 -24.51
N ASP A 294 5.74 6.87 -23.34
CA ASP A 294 6.64 7.52 -22.40
C ASP A 294 6.19 7.39 -20.93
N GLY A 295 7.06 7.83 -20.04
CA GLY A 295 6.79 7.89 -18.60
C GLY A 295 7.32 6.71 -17.80
N ALA A 296 7.21 6.85 -16.49
CA ALA A 296 7.77 5.91 -15.51
C ALA A 296 7.20 4.48 -15.63
N ASN A 297 5.95 4.34 -16.15
CA ASN A 297 5.34 3.04 -16.33
C ASN A 297 6.03 2.13 -17.34
N LEU A 298 6.80 2.71 -18.28
CA LEU A 298 7.66 1.92 -19.18
C LEU A 298 8.69 1.06 -18.43
N VAL A 299 9.16 1.54 -17.29
CA VAL A 299 10.17 0.86 -16.47
C VAL A 299 9.53 0.08 -15.32
N PHE A 300 8.62 0.71 -14.57
CA PHE A 300 8.07 0.12 -13.35
C PHE A 300 6.91 -0.85 -13.59
N ARG A 301 6.24 -0.78 -14.74
CA ARG A 301 5.12 -1.66 -15.12
C ARG A 301 4.05 -1.79 -14.01
N SER A 302 3.77 -0.67 -13.37
CA SER A 302 2.74 -0.60 -12.31
C SER A 302 1.32 -0.75 -12.83
N THR A 303 1.12 -0.45 -14.12
CA THR A 303 -0.11 -0.69 -14.88
C THR A 303 0.24 -1.41 -16.19
N PRO A 304 -0.73 -2.07 -16.88
CA PRO A 304 -0.48 -2.67 -18.19
C PRO A 304 0.13 -1.66 -19.16
N LEU A 305 1.17 -2.07 -19.87
CA LEU A 305 1.84 -1.25 -20.87
C LEU A 305 1.11 -1.30 -22.22
N ALA A 306 0.63 -2.49 -22.59
CA ALA A 306 -0.22 -2.70 -23.75
C ALA A 306 -1.64 -3.09 -23.31
N PHE A 307 -2.65 -2.38 -23.81
CA PHE A 307 -4.04 -2.61 -23.45
C PHE A 307 -4.98 -2.33 -24.63
N LYS A 308 -6.15 -2.98 -24.63
CA LYS A 308 -7.16 -2.82 -25.66
C LYS A 308 -8.05 -1.59 -25.36
N ALA A 309 -8.29 -0.77 -26.38
CA ALA A 309 -9.32 0.25 -26.40
C ALA A 309 -10.39 -0.13 -27.44
N SER A 310 -11.67 0.01 -27.09
CA SER A 310 -12.80 -0.44 -27.91
C SER A 310 -13.87 0.62 -28.03
N GLY A 311 -14.57 0.61 -29.17
CA GLY A 311 -15.66 1.55 -29.45
C GLY A 311 -15.17 2.94 -29.84
N LYS A 312 -15.84 3.98 -29.35
CA LYS A 312 -15.52 5.39 -29.69
C LYS A 312 -14.67 5.99 -28.59
N PHE A 313 -13.46 6.48 -28.93
CA PHE A 313 -12.52 7.02 -27.96
C PHE A 313 -11.57 8.04 -28.59
N TRP A 314 -10.84 8.75 -27.74
CA TRP A 314 -9.76 9.67 -28.08
C TRP A 314 -8.45 9.23 -27.44
N VAL A 315 -7.31 9.48 -28.11
CA VAL A 315 -5.97 9.12 -27.58
C VAL A 315 -5.06 10.33 -27.71
N ASN A 316 -4.29 10.60 -26.66
CA ASN A 316 -3.26 11.63 -26.65
C ASN A 316 -1.94 11.15 -27.32
N ASN A 317 -0.90 11.98 -27.25
CA ASN A 317 0.41 11.70 -27.84
C ASN A 317 1.33 10.82 -26.96
N HIS A 318 0.84 10.33 -25.79
CA HIS A 318 1.62 9.49 -24.86
C HIS A 318 1.36 7.98 -25.05
N ALA A 319 0.60 7.57 -26.05
CA ALA A 319 0.39 6.17 -26.39
C ALA A 319 0.53 5.92 -27.88
N HIS A 320 1.21 4.83 -28.27
CA HIS A 320 1.15 4.28 -29.63
C HIS A 320 -0.19 3.60 -29.84
N ILE A 321 -0.71 3.68 -31.09
CA ILE A 321 -1.98 3.10 -31.49
C ILE A 321 -1.74 2.09 -32.58
N LEU A 322 -2.11 0.83 -32.33
CA LEU A 322 -1.87 -0.30 -33.21
C LEU A 322 -3.15 -1.08 -33.49
N GLN A 323 -3.19 -1.69 -34.67
CA GLN A 323 -4.20 -2.67 -35.02
C GLN A 323 -3.53 -3.84 -35.73
N PRO A 324 -3.81 -5.11 -35.37
CA PRO A 324 -3.24 -6.24 -36.10
C PRO A 324 -3.72 -6.26 -37.55
N ILE A 325 -2.80 -6.49 -38.50
CA ILE A 325 -3.15 -6.61 -39.91
C ILE A 325 -3.98 -7.86 -40.16
N LYS A 326 -3.65 -8.94 -39.42
CA LYS A 326 -4.35 -10.22 -39.40
C LYS A 326 -4.27 -10.80 -37.98
N GLY A 327 -5.30 -11.53 -37.57
CA GLY A 327 -5.29 -12.23 -36.29
C GLY A 327 -6.33 -11.69 -35.31
N ASP A 328 -6.28 -12.21 -34.10
CA ASP A 328 -7.16 -11.86 -33.00
C ASP A 328 -6.59 -10.69 -32.18
N ILE A 329 -7.41 -9.70 -31.87
CA ILE A 329 -6.94 -8.49 -31.18
C ILE A 329 -6.62 -8.78 -29.71
N ASP A 330 -7.37 -9.64 -29.06
CA ASP A 330 -7.18 -9.94 -27.63
C ASP A 330 -5.91 -10.77 -27.43
N TYR A 331 -5.65 -11.79 -28.30
CA TYR A 331 -4.36 -12.48 -28.31
C TYR A 331 -3.20 -11.49 -28.49
N ASN A 332 -3.30 -10.61 -29.47
CA ASN A 332 -2.25 -9.65 -29.76
C ASN A 332 -2.05 -8.65 -28.62
N THR A 333 -3.10 -8.31 -27.86
CA THR A 333 -2.98 -7.48 -26.66
C THR A 333 -2.17 -8.22 -25.57
N PHE A 334 -2.52 -9.48 -25.28
CA PHE A 334 -1.76 -10.29 -24.30
C PHE A 334 -0.30 -10.50 -24.74
N MET A 335 -0.08 -10.78 -26.01
CA MET A 335 1.26 -10.97 -26.57
C MET A 335 2.08 -9.68 -26.43
N LEU A 336 1.54 -8.53 -26.82
CA LEU A 336 2.22 -7.25 -26.68
C LEU A 336 2.48 -6.91 -25.20
N GLU A 337 1.51 -7.15 -24.30
CA GLU A 337 1.72 -6.92 -22.87
C GLU A 337 2.82 -7.79 -22.27
N SER A 338 3.04 -8.99 -22.81
CA SER A 338 4.07 -9.93 -22.33
C SER A 338 5.49 -9.61 -22.80
N LEU A 339 5.68 -8.72 -23.79
CA LEU A 339 6.99 -8.42 -24.35
C LEU A 339 7.90 -7.69 -23.34
N ASP A 340 9.20 -7.98 -23.44
CA ASP A 340 10.23 -7.19 -22.77
C ASP A 340 10.60 -5.98 -23.64
N TYR A 341 10.26 -4.80 -23.16
CA TYR A 341 10.55 -3.53 -23.82
C TYR A 341 11.86 -2.89 -23.34
N SER A 342 12.51 -3.42 -22.32
CA SER A 342 13.63 -2.78 -21.59
C SER A 342 14.77 -2.33 -22.50
N ILE A 343 15.16 -3.19 -23.45
CA ILE A 343 16.24 -2.90 -24.40
C ILE A 343 15.87 -1.89 -25.51
N TYR A 344 14.58 -1.58 -25.63
CA TYR A 344 14.04 -0.64 -26.63
C TYR A 344 13.70 0.73 -26.04
N ILE A 345 13.73 0.85 -24.70
CA ILE A 345 13.46 2.10 -23.99
C ILE A 345 14.72 2.94 -23.97
N SER A 346 14.60 4.22 -24.31
CA SER A 346 15.67 5.22 -24.24
C SER A 346 15.34 6.32 -23.23
N GLY A 347 16.36 7.05 -22.75
CA GLY A 347 16.21 8.16 -21.82
C GLY A 347 16.12 7.73 -20.35
N SER A 348 17.12 8.09 -19.54
CA SER A 348 17.19 7.74 -18.11
C SER A 348 16.30 8.61 -17.24
N ALA A 349 16.18 9.90 -17.52
CA ALA A 349 15.34 10.83 -16.76
C ALA A 349 13.87 10.79 -17.20
N GLN A 350 13.63 10.55 -18.49
CA GLN A 350 12.29 10.44 -19.07
C GLN A 350 12.26 9.24 -20.03
N PRO A 351 11.92 8.05 -19.54
CA PRO A 351 11.89 6.84 -20.36
C PRO A 351 10.95 7.00 -21.55
N LYS A 352 11.41 6.61 -22.75
CA LYS A 352 10.66 6.70 -23.99
C LYS A 352 10.84 5.48 -24.86
N LEU A 353 9.73 4.96 -25.39
CA LEU A 353 9.64 3.92 -26.42
C LEU A 353 9.26 4.60 -27.74
N THR A 354 10.23 4.77 -28.66
CA THR A 354 9.93 5.42 -29.95
C THR A 354 9.20 4.47 -30.89
N ILE A 355 8.51 5.03 -31.89
CA ILE A 355 7.81 4.25 -32.93
C ILE A 355 8.80 3.40 -33.76
N GLU A 356 10.02 3.90 -33.99
CA GLU A 356 11.08 3.18 -34.67
C GLU A 356 11.53 1.97 -33.87
N ALA A 357 11.79 2.15 -32.56
CA ALA A 357 12.15 1.07 -31.64
C ALA A 357 11.04 0.03 -31.59
N LEU A 358 9.80 0.45 -31.32
CA LEU A 358 8.63 -0.42 -31.24
C LEU A 358 8.43 -1.19 -32.57
N SER A 359 8.47 -0.52 -33.72
CA SER A 359 8.26 -1.13 -35.04
C SER A 359 9.34 -2.14 -35.43
N SER A 360 10.55 -2.03 -34.88
CA SER A 360 11.67 -2.94 -35.09
C SER A 360 11.59 -4.23 -34.30
N MET A 361 10.81 -4.25 -33.22
CA MET A 361 10.65 -5.42 -32.36
C MET A 361 10.13 -6.62 -33.16
N ARG A 362 10.52 -7.81 -32.72
CA ARG A 362 10.06 -9.08 -33.30
C ARG A 362 8.95 -9.66 -32.41
N VAL A 363 7.89 -10.13 -33.05
CA VAL A 363 6.71 -10.70 -32.43
C VAL A 363 6.39 -12.07 -33.01
N ILE A 364 5.73 -12.91 -32.22
CA ILE A 364 5.26 -14.24 -32.61
C ILE A 364 3.85 -14.13 -33.19
N VAL A 365 3.62 -14.92 -34.24
CA VAL A 365 2.35 -14.92 -34.97
C VAL A 365 1.87 -16.35 -35.15
N PRO A 366 1.08 -16.89 -34.20
CA PRO A 366 0.41 -18.17 -34.37
C PRO A 366 -0.63 -18.13 -35.50
N PRO A 367 -1.10 -19.30 -36.00
CA PRO A 367 -2.30 -19.37 -36.80
C PRO A 367 -3.50 -18.69 -36.14
N LYS A 368 -4.42 -18.11 -36.93
CA LYS A 368 -5.52 -17.30 -36.39
C LYS A 368 -6.41 -18.07 -35.41
N ASP A 369 -6.68 -19.35 -35.70
CA ASP A 369 -7.54 -20.18 -34.85
C ASP A 369 -6.89 -20.43 -33.47
N GLU A 370 -5.58 -20.68 -33.45
CA GLU A 370 -4.83 -20.80 -32.17
C GLU A 370 -4.78 -19.47 -31.41
N GLN A 371 -4.68 -18.32 -32.10
CA GLN A 371 -4.78 -17.01 -31.44
C GLN A 371 -6.11 -16.84 -30.71
N ILE A 372 -7.22 -17.23 -31.33
CA ILE A 372 -8.56 -17.17 -30.72
C ILE A 372 -8.66 -18.11 -29.53
N GLU A 373 -8.15 -19.34 -29.65
CA GLU A 373 -8.14 -20.31 -28.53
C GLU A 373 -7.33 -19.79 -27.35
N ILE A 374 -6.11 -19.29 -27.60
CA ILE A 374 -5.24 -18.72 -26.57
C ILE A 374 -5.89 -17.49 -25.92
N ALA A 375 -6.49 -16.59 -26.72
CA ALA A 375 -7.17 -15.40 -26.21
C ALA A 375 -8.34 -15.76 -25.28
N ASN A 376 -9.18 -16.73 -25.69
CA ASN A 376 -10.30 -17.20 -24.88
C ASN A 376 -9.83 -17.84 -23.57
N TYR A 377 -8.84 -18.73 -23.64
CA TYR A 377 -8.20 -19.34 -22.46
C TYR A 377 -7.67 -18.28 -21.50
N LEU A 378 -6.89 -17.32 -22.01
CA LEU A 378 -6.30 -16.27 -21.18
C LEU A 378 -7.34 -15.35 -20.57
N LYS A 379 -8.38 -14.96 -21.29
CA LYS A 379 -9.51 -14.17 -20.76
C LYS A 379 -10.16 -14.88 -19.57
N GLU A 380 -10.48 -16.16 -19.72
CA GLU A 380 -11.08 -16.95 -18.64
C GLU A 380 -10.14 -17.03 -17.43
N ARG A 381 -8.89 -17.43 -17.65
CA ARG A 381 -7.89 -17.61 -16.58
C ARG A 381 -7.55 -16.32 -15.88
N THR A 382 -7.26 -15.24 -16.62
CA THR A 382 -6.92 -13.95 -16.02
C THR A 382 -8.10 -13.35 -15.27
N THR A 383 -9.33 -13.44 -15.82
CA THR A 383 -10.54 -12.98 -15.13
C THR A 383 -10.75 -13.72 -13.80
N ALA A 384 -10.56 -15.04 -13.80
CA ALA A 384 -10.68 -15.84 -12.58
C ALA A 384 -9.62 -15.43 -11.53
N ILE A 385 -8.35 -15.26 -11.96
CA ILE A 385 -7.27 -14.83 -11.06
C ILE A 385 -7.52 -13.41 -10.54
N ASP A 386 -7.91 -12.47 -11.39
CA ASP A 386 -8.19 -11.09 -11.01
C ASP A 386 -9.35 -11.01 -10.00
N GLN A 387 -10.38 -11.86 -10.17
CA GLN A 387 -11.48 -11.97 -9.18
C GLN A 387 -10.99 -12.54 -7.83
N LEU A 388 -10.07 -13.51 -7.84
CA LEU A 388 -9.47 -14.03 -6.60
C LEU A 388 -8.65 -12.95 -5.88
N ILE A 389 -7.83 -12.19 -6.62
CA ILE A 389 -7.04 -11.07 -6.07
C ILE A 389 -7.98 -10.05 -5.42
N LYS A 390 -9.02 -9.61 -6.13
CA LYS A 390 -10.03 -8.68 -5.61
C LYS A 390 -10.71 -9.18 -4.34
N ASN A 391 -11.05 -10.47 -4.29
CA ASN A 391 -11.65 -11.08 -3.09
C ASN A 391 -10.67 -11.08 -1.91
N ILE A 392 -9.37 -11.31 -2.16
CA ILE A 392 -8.32 -11.28 -1.13
C ILE A 392 -8.15 -9.86 -0.61
N GLU A 393 -8.11 -8.86 -1.47
CA GLU A 393 -8.01 -7.44 -1.10
C GLU A 393 -9.20 -7.01 -0.21
N ALA A 394 -10.43 -7.38 -0.60
CA ALA A 394 -11.61 -7.13 0.23
C ALA A 394 -11.55 -7.86 1.60
N GLN A 395 -10.92 -9.04 1.67
CA GLN A 395 -10.70 -9.73 2.95
C GLN A 395 -9.66 -9.00 3.81
N ILE A 396 -8.61 -8.43 3.21
CA ILE A 396 -7.61 -7.63 3.92
C ILE A 396 -8.27 -6.39 4.54
N GLU A 397 -9.09 -5.67 3.78
CA GLU A 397 -9.83 -4.51 4.29
C GLU A 397 -10.72 -4.87 5.51
N LYS A 398 -11.47 -5.99 5.40
CA LYS A 398 -12.29 -6.49 6.53
C LYS A 398 -11.46 -6.88 7.75
N LEU A 399 -10.28 -7.46 7.56
CA LEU A 399 -9.37 -7.80 8.66
C LEU A 399 -8.82 -6.54 9.34
N GLN A 400 -8.47 -5.50 8.56
CA GLN A 400 -8.03 -4.20 9.09
C GLN A 400 -9.13 -3.52 9.91
N GLU A 401 -10.36 -3.56 9.42
CA GLU A 401 -11.51 -3.04 10.15
C GLU A 401 -11.79 -3.84 11.43
N LEU A 402 -11.75 -5.18 11.35
CA LEU A 402 -11.88 -6.05 12.53
C LEU A 402 -10.81 -5.73 13.59
N ARG A 403 -9.57 -5.46 13.16
CA ARG A 403 -8.49 -5.05 14.05
C ARG A 403 -8.82 -3.75 14.81
N LYS A 404 -9.34 -2.74 14.12
CA LYS A 404 -9.77 -1.47 14.72
C LYS A 404 -10.90 -1.69 15.72
N ILE A 405 -11.92 -2.46 15.33
CA ILE A 405 -13.08 -2.78 16.20
C ILE A 405 -12.61 -3.50 17.47
N LYS A 406 -11.77 -4.53 17.35
CA LYS A 406 -11.23 -5.28 18.50
C LYS A 406 -10.50 -4.39 19.50
N ILE A 407 -9.65 -3.48 18.99
CA ILE A 407 -8.93 -2.52 19.82
C ILE A 407 -9.93 -1.60 20.52
N TYR A 408 -10.83 -0.99 19.76
CA TYR A 408 -11.83 -0.05 20.30
C TYR A 408 -12.72 -0.68 21.38
N GLU A 409 -13.29 -1.85 21.11
CA GLU A 409 -14.17 -2.56 22.05
C GLU A 409 -13.47 -2.89 23.36
N ALA A 410 -12.21 -3.34 23.29
CA ALA A 410 -11.45 -3.71 24.48
C ALA A 410 -11.04 -2.50 25.30
N VAL A 411 -10.49 -1.44 24.67
CA VAL A 411 -10.01 -0.26 25.41
C VAL A 411 -11.14 0.65 25.91
N THR A 412 -12.35 0.52 25.37
CA THR A 412 -13.53 1.28 25.85
C THR A 412 -14.44 0.45 26.77
N GLY A 413 -14.05 -0.79 27.08
CA GLY A 413 -14.83 -1.66 27.98
C GLY A 413 -16.13 -2.16 27.39
N LYS A 414 -16.31 -2.18 26.06
CA LYS A 414 -17.48 -2.78 25.40
C LYS A 414 -17.49 -4.31 25.49
N ILE A 415 -16.34 -4.90 25.79
CA ILE A 415 -16.17 -6.32 26.09
C ILE A 415 -15.51 -6.48 27.47
N CYS A 416 -16.00 -7.43 28.27
CA CYS A 416 -15.43 -7.82 29.54
C CYS A 416 -14.51 -9.04 29.34
N LEU A 417 -13.26 -8.95 29.74
CA LEU A 417 -12.23 -9.98 29.54
C LEU A 417 -11.89 -10.76 30.83
N ASN A 418 -12.58 -10.49 31.94
CA ASN A 418 -12.14 -10.95 33.27
C ASN A 418 -12.30 -12.45 33.55
N GLN A 419 -13.03 -13.22 32.74
CA GLN A 419 -13.26 -14.65 32.99
C GLN A 419 -12.71 -15.57 31.88
N ASP A 420 -12.76 -15.18 30.62
CA ASP A 420 -12.49 -16.11 29.50
C ASP A 420 -11.00 -16.29 29.14
N PHE A 421 -10.13 -15.39 29.60
CA PHE A 421 -8.71 -15.40 29.20
C PHE A 421 -7.80 -16.23 30.11
N GLN A 422 -8.22 -16.48 31.36
CA GLN A 422 -7.45 -17.35 32.27
C GLN A 422 -7.63 -18.83 31.89
N ASP A 423 -8.83 -19.25 31.47
CA ASP A 423 -9.13 -20.62 31.10
C ASP A 423 -8.48 -21.07 29.78
N ALA A 424 -8.28 -20.14 28.83
CA ALA A 424 -7.64 -20.44 27.54
C ALA A 424 -6.11 -20.64 27.64
N ARG A 425 -5.43 -20.15 28.71
CA ARG A 425 -4.01 -20.42 28.98
C ARG A 425 -3.79 -21.75 29.68
N ILE A 426 -4.72 -22.19 30.52
CA ILE A 426 -4.63 -23.47 31.26
C ILE A 426 -4.76 -24.66 30.31
N ASN A 427 -5.50 -24.53 29.20
CA ASN A 427 -5.71 -25.60 28.21
C ASN A 427 -4.63 -25.65 27.09
N ARG A 428 -3.50 -24.94 27.22
CA ARG A 428 -2.37 -24.94 26.25
C ARG A 428 -1.02 -25.32 26.87
N ILE A 429 -1.03 -25.98 28.03
CA ILE A 429 0.17 -26.63 28.61
C ILE A 429 0.04 -28.14 28.41
#